data_1abb62eb5700a7ac0a5acd28616a549d
#
_entry.id   1abb62eb5700a7ac0a5acd28616a549d
#
_cell.length_a   1.000
_cell.length_b   1.000
_cell.length_c   1.000
_cell.angle_alpha   90.00
_cell.angle_beta   90.00
_cell.angle_gamma   90.00
#
_symmetry.space_group_name_H-M   'P 1'
#
loop_
_entity.id
_entity.type
_entity.pdbx_description
1 polymer ?
#
loop_
_entity_poly.entity_id
_entity_poly.type
_entity_poly.pdbx_seq_one_letter_code
_entity_poly.pdbx_strand_id
1 'polypeptide(L)'
;MLLTAALAAGMTGCAGEKEPEPGKSSEKTKNETAESKEDKVSEETEIQVFIAASLNTVMTELAEKYNEEHPEVKIIYNADSSGTLMTQIEEGYACDLFFSAAQKQMDQLENDGFLVDGTRTDVVNNQVVVVTLKDSGTAVTGLADLGEAESIALAGGSVPVGKYTRQAMVNLGMLPETEDVSAITTAEISEALGGVEISEQDNVSKVLTAVVEGSCEVGTTYYSDTYGYEEELDILETVPYDLTGNVIYPIAQVKNTEADEAQTKAAEAFLEYILSDEAKAVFDAYYFDTEIE
;
A
#
# COMPACT_ATOMS: atom_id res chain seq x y z
N MET A 1 -48.11 -16.58 25.62
CA MET A 1 -49.15 -16.79 24.59
C MET A 1 -48.39 -17.24 23.33
N LEU A 2 -48.20 -18.54 23.16
CA LEU A 2 -49.10 -19.54 22.54
C LEU A 2 -49.58 -19.03 21.15
N LEU A 3 -49.39 -19.69 20.04
CA LEU A 3 -49.59 -21.09 19.59
C LEU A 3 -49.06 -21.19 18.15
N THR A 4 -48.17 -22.16 17.79
CA THR A 4 -48.47 -23.48 17.15
C THR A 4 -49.23 -23.39 15.83
N ALA A 5 -48.79 -24.03 14.84
CA ALA A 5 -48.66 -25.40 14.34
C ALA A 5 -49.18 -25.40 12.91
N ALA A 6 -48.83 -26.13 11.99
CA ALA A 6 -48.47 -27.49 11.68
C ALA A 6 -48.96 -27.84 10.24
N LEU A 7 -48.13 -28.59 9.52
CA LEU A 7 -48.35 -29.88 8.86
C LEU A 7 -49.38 -30.00 7.73
N ALA A 8 -48.96 -30.54 6.59
CA ALA A 8 -49.23 -31.91 6.03
C ALA A 8 -48.94 -31.90 4.53
N ALA A 9 -48.09 -32.69 3.92
CA ALA A 9 -48.08 -34.13 3.60
C ALA A 9 -49.12 -34.57 2.53
N GLY A 10 -48.61 -35.22 1.50
CA GLY A 10 -49.42 -36.00 0.51
C GLY A 10 -48.56 -36.33 -0.71
N MET A 11 -48.05 -37.36 -0.73
CA MET A 11 -47.86 -38.71 -1.26
C MET A 11 -48.71 -39.08 -2.50
N THR A 12 -48.00 -39.86 -3.36
CA THR A 12 -48.32 -41.04 -4.21
C THR A 12 -48.34 -40.74 -5.71
N GLY A 13 -47.78 -41.54 -6.58
CA GLY A 13 -47.21 -42.86 -6.59
C GLY A 13 -47.17 -43.44 -8.01
N CYS A 14 -46.24 -44.40 -8.23
CA CYS A 14 -46.27 -45.56 -9.12
C CYS A 14 -46.34 -45.36 -10.64
N ALA A 15 -45.42 -45.85 -11.40
CA ALA A 15 -44.88 -47.18 -11.78
C ALA A 15 -45.18 -47.50 -13.25
N GLY A 16 -44.24 -48.12 -13.96
CA GLY A 16 -44.44 -48.79 -15.23
C GLY A 16 -43.19 -49.10 -16.04
N GLU A 17 -42.65 -50.31 -15.82
CA GLU A 17 -41.61 -50.97 -16.60
C GLU A 17 -41.96 -51.20 -18.07
N LYS A 18 -40.94 -51.22 -18.95
CA LYS A 18 -40.61 -52.34 -19.83
C LYS A 18 -39.50 -52.08 -20.82
N GLU A 19 -38.41 -52.83 -20.71
CA GLU A 19 -37.52 -53.22 -21.83
C GLU A 19 -38.20 -54.18 -22.78
N PRO A 20 -37.68 -54.40 -24.05
CA PRO A 20 -36.47 -55.17 -24.30
C PRO A 20 -35.63 -54.76 -25.55
N GLU A 21 -34.36 -55.20 -25.52
CA GLU A 21 -33.38 -55.35 -26.62
C GLU A 21 -33.85 -56.45 -27.69
N PRO A 22 -33.01 -56.75 -28.77
CA PRO A 22 -31.81 -56.15 -29.38
C PRO A 22 -31.82 -56.15 -30.94
N GLY A 23 -30.83 -55.44 -31.54
CA GLY A 23 -30.60 -55.60 -33.00
C GLY A 23 -29.23 -55.00 -33.45
N LYS A 24 -28.30 -55.88 -33.78
CA LYS A 24 -26.98 -55.64 -34.38
C LYS A 24 -27.07 -55.06 -35.80
N SER A 25 -26.20 -54.09 -36.14
CA SER A 25 -25.41 -54.17 -37.38
C SER A 25 -24.28 -53.15 -37.38
N SER A 26 -23.14 -53.61 -37.77
CA SER A 26 -21.85 -52.96 -37.96
C SER A 26 -21.83 -52.00 -39.15
N GLU A 27 -21.14 -50.86 -39.03
CA GLU A 27 -20.21 -50.42 -40.10
C GLU A 27 -19.22 -49.38 -39.57
N LYS A 28 -17.95 -49.58 -39.96
CA LYS A 28 -16.78 -48.77 -39.69
C LYS A 28 -16.83 -47.44 -40.44
N THR A 29 -16.54 -46.33 -39.80
CA THR A 29 -15.89 -45.21 -40.48
C THR A 29 -15.03 -44.39 -39.54
N LYS A 30 -13.74 -44.40 -39.85
CA LYS A 30 -12.63 -43.45 -39.57
C LYS A 30 -12.71 -42.52 -38.36
N ASN A 31 -11.71 -42.75 -37.53
CA ASN A 31 -11.08 -41.81 -36.59
C ASN A 31 -10.67 -40.51 -37.29
N GLU A 32 -11.24 -39.39 -36.91
CA GLU A 32 -10.62 -38.10 -36.93
C GLU A 32 -10.43 -37.67 -35.47
N THR A 33 -9.18 -37.68 -35.08
CA THR A 33 -8.71 -37.16 -33.80
C THR A 33 -8.96 -35.65 -33.77
N ALA A 34 -10.05 -35.21 -33.13
CA ALA A 34 -10.18 -33.84 -32.69
C ALA A 34 -9.33 -33.73 -31.40
N GLU A 35 -8.17 -33.12 -31.53
CA GLU A 35 -7.46 -32.54 -30.39
C GLU A 35 -8.42 -31.56 -29.71
N SER A 36 -9.01 -31.98 -28.63
CA SER A 36 -9.61 -31.06 -27.68
C SER A 36 -8.43 -30.24 -27.11
N LYS A 37 -8.30 -28.97 -27.53
CA LYS A 37 -7.61 -27.96 -26.73
C LYS A 37 -8.38 -27.96 -25.41
N GLU A 38 -7.81 -28.57 -24.39
CA GLU A 38 -8.09 -28.25 -23.01
C GLU A 38 -7.69 -26.79 -22.86
N ASP A 39 -8.65 -25.88 -22.79
CA ASP A 39 -8.47 -24.59 -22.18
C ASP A 39 -8.06 -24.90 -20.73
N LYS A 40 -6.72 -24.87 -20.49
CA LYS A 40 -6.21 -24.73 -19.13
C LYS A 40 -6.76 -23.39 -18.65
N VAL A 41 -7.81 -23.44 -17.87
CA VAL A 41 -8.10 -22.36 -16.93
C VAL A 41 -6.85 -22.30 -16.04
N SER A 42 -6.00 -21.33 -16.25
CA SER A 42 -4.91 -21.05 -15.31
C SER A 42 -5.58 -20.75 -13.98
N GLU A 43 -5.27 -21.55 -12.95
CA GLU A 43 -5.72 -21.22 -11.60
C GLU A 43 -5.21 -19.82 -11.28
N GLU A 44 -6.11 -18.94 -10.86
CA GLU A 44 -5.78 -17.58 -10.44
C GLU A 44 -4.90 -17.66 -9.20
N THR A 45 -3.72 -17.02 -9.24
CA THR A 45 -2.78 -16.98 -8.13
C THR A 45 -2.88 -15.62 -7.44
N GLU A 46 -3.23 -15.60 -6.17
CA GLU A 46 -3.34 -14.37 -5.37
C GLU A 46 -2.06 -14.11 -4.58
N ILE A 47 -1.53 -12.89 -4.63
CA ILE A 47 -0.41 -12.44 -3.82
C ILE A 47 -0.81 -11.28 -2.91
N GLN A 48 -0.29 -11.28 -1.67
CA GLN A 48 -0.56 -10.27 -0.64
C GLN A 48 0.60 -9.29 -0.60
N VAL A 49 0.38 -8.05 -0.98
CA VAL A 49 1.41 -7.01 -1.06
C VAL A 49 1.09 -5.88 -0.09
N PHE A 50 1.92 -5.75 0.94
CA PHE A 50 1.80 -4.68 1.93
C PHE A 50 2.59 -3.47 1.45
N ILE A 51 1.93 -2.34 1.28
CA ILE A 51 2.51 -1.12 0.72
C ILE A 51 2.30 0.08 1.64
N ALA A 52 3.30 0.92 1.77
CA ALA A 52 3.13 2.21 2.44
C ALA A 52 2.00 3.01 1.76
N ALA A 53 1.20 3.73 2.55
CA ALA A 53 0.01 4.44 2.07
C ALA A 53 0.28 5.40 0.90
N SER A 54 1.45 6.04 0.89
CA SER A 54 1.91 6.92 -0.21
C SER A 54 2.15 6.21 -1.55
N LEU A 55 2.27 4.88 -1.54
CA LEU A 55 2.45 4.08 -2.76
C LEU A 55 1.12 3.67 -3.41
N ASN A 56 -0.02 3.85 -2.72
CA ASN A 56 -1.28 3.24 -3.14
C ASN A 56 -1.67 3.59 -4.59
N THR A 57 -1.54 4.84 -4.99
CA THR A 57 -1.93 5.30 -6.33
C THR A 57 -1.01 4.72 -7.42
N VAL A 58 0.30 4.86 -7.26
CA VAL A 58 1.29 4.37 -8.24
C VAL A 58 1.28 2.85 -8.35
N MET A 59 1.15 2.14 -7.22
CA MET A 59 1.11 0.67 -7.21
C MET A 59 -0.17 0.13 -7.83
N THR A 60 -1.28 0.87 -7.77
CA THR A 60 -2.51 0.50 -8.49
C THR A 60 -2.27 0.51 -10.01
N GLU A 61 -1.66 1.56 -10.57
CA GLU A 61 -1.31 1.60 -11.99
C GLU A 61 -0.30 0.51 -12.37
N LEU A 62 0.71 0.28 -11.52
CA LEU A 62 1.70 -0.79 -11.77
C LEU A 62 1.06 -2.18 -11.78
N ALA A 63 0.08 -2.44 -10.90
CA ALA A 63 -0.66 -3.70 -10.92
C ALA A 63 -1.52 -3.85 -12.17
N GLU A 64 -2.18 -2.78 -12.62
CA GLU A 64 -2.96 -2.79 -13.85
C GLU A 64 -2.08 -3.13 -15.07
N LYS A 65 -0.92 -2.48 -15.18
CA LYS A 65 0.05 -2.75 -16.26
C LYS A 65 0.62 -4.18 -16.19
N TYR A 66 1.01 -4.64 -15.00
CA TYR A 66 1.48 -6.01 -14.81
C TYR A 66 0.44 -7.05 -15.22
N ASN A 67 -0.83 -6.82 -14.87
CA ASN A 67 -1.93 -7.73 -15.18
C ASN A 67 -2.31 -7.77 -16.67
N GLU A 68 -1.88 -6.81 -17.51
CA GLU A 68 -2.04 -6.92 -18.96
C GLU A 68 -1.26 -8.12 -19.53
N GLU A 69 -0.09 -8.44 -18.95
CA GLU A 69 0.76 -9.55 -19.35
C GLU A 69 0.57 -10.80 -18.47
N HIS A 70 0.11 -10.61 -17.22
CA HIS A 70 -0.09 -11.65 -16.19
C HIS A 70 -1.52 -11.67 -15.63
N PRO A 71 -2.55 -11.92 -16.48
CA PRO A 71 -3.95 -11.88 -16.06
C PRO A 71 -4.33 -12.99 -15.06
N GLU A 72 -3.47 -14.00 -14.89
CA GLU A 72 -3.64 -15.07 -13.91
C GLU A 72 -3.21 -14.67 -12.50
N VAL A 73 -2.49 -13.54 -12.33
CA VAL A 73 -2.01 -13.07 -11.02
C VAL A 73 -2.95 -11.99 -10.49
N LYS A 74 -3.51 -12.22 -9.31
CA LYS A 74 -4.31 -11.24 -8.60
C LYS A 74 -3.49 -10.62 -7.47
N ILE A 75 -3.25 -9.31 -7.53
CA ILE A 75 -2.49 -8.56 -6.56
C ILE A 75 -3.45 -7.94 -5.55
N ILE A 76 -3.31 -8.29 -4.27
CA ILE A 76 -4.11 -7.74 -3.18
C ILE A 76 -3.23 -6.80 -2.36
N TYR A 77 -3.56 -5.51 -2.37
CA TYR A 77 -2.88 -4.52 -1.57
C TYR A 77 -3.47 -4.37 -0.17
N ASN A 78 -2.58 -4.30 0.81
CA ASN A 78 -2.85 -3.76 2.14
C ASN A 78 -2.05 -2.47 2.27
N ALA A 79 -2.72 -1.32 2.23
CA ALA A 79 -2.10 0.00 2.23
C ALA A 79 -2.33 0.70 3.58
N ASP A 80 -1.25 0.95 4.33
CA ASP A 80 -1.28 1.69 5.60
C ASP A 80 0.10 2.30 5.90
N SER A 81 0.30 2.84 7.10
CA SER A 81 1.62 3.26 7.54
C SER A 81 2.58 2.07 7.58
N SER A 82 3.84 2.30 7.19
CA SER A 82 4.85 1.22 7.22
C SER A 82 5.02 0.63 8.62
N GLY A 83 4.81 1.41 9.68
CA GLY A 83 4.84 0.92 11.07
C GLY A 83 3.70 -0.04 11.39
N THR A 84 2.47 0.28 10.97
CA THR A 84 1.30 -0.60 11.12
C THR A 84 1.50 -1.91 10.36
N LEU A 85 1.96 -1.83 9.10
CA LEU A 85 2.19 -2.99 8.25
C LEU A 85 3.29 -3.91 8.81
N MET A 86 4.39 -3.34 9.30
CA MET A 86 5.45 -4.08 9.99
C MET A 86 4.88 -4.86 11.19
N THR A 87 4.07 -4.21 12.03
CA THR A 87 3.44 -4.88 13.18
C THR A 87 2.54 -6.03 12.74
N GLN A 88 1.76 -5.87 11.68
CA GLN A 88 0.93 -6.94 11.13
C GLN A 88 1.75 -8.13 10.64
N ILE A 89 2.91 -7.88 9.99
CA ILE A 89 3.84 -8.94 9.56
C ILE A 89 4.39 -9.67 10.80
N GLU A 90 4.82 -8.93 11.84
CA GLU A 90 5.31 -9.50 13.11
C GLU A 90 4.21 -10.32 13.84
N GLU A 91 2.95 -9.94 13.72
CA GLU A 91 1.78 -10.66 14.24
C GLU A 91 1.39 -11.89 13.40
N GLY A 92 2.04 -12.11 12.25
CA GLY A 92 1.86 -13.28 11.40
C GLY A 92 0.76 -13.15 10.35
N TYR A 93 0.38 -11.93 9.97
CA TYR A 93 -0.50 -11.74 8.81
C TYR A 93 0.19 -12.19 7.53
N ALA A 94 -0.54 -12.86 6.65
CA ALA A 94 -0.05 -13.31 5.36
C ALA A 94 0.39 -12.09 4.52
N CYS A 95 1.67 -12.07 4.15
CA CYS A 95 2.29 -11.02 3.34
C CYS A 95 3.39 -11.65 2.49
N ASP A 96 3.35 -11.42 1.18
CA ASP A 96 4.33 -11.93 0.23
C ASP A 96 5.41 -10.88 -0.08
N LEU A 97 5.01 -9.61 -0.22
CA LEU A 97 5.91 -8.48 -0.46
C LEU A 97 5.58 -7.34 0.51
N PHE A 98 6.61 -6.71 1.04
CA PHE A 98 6.51 -5.49 1.84
C PHE A 98 7.28 -4.35 1.19
N PHE A 99 6.59 -3.23 0.91
CA PHE A 99 7.15 -2.01 0.33
C PHE A 99 6.98 -0.86 1.33
N SER A 100 8.06 -0.53 2.02
CA SER A 100 8.08 0.44 3.12
C SER A 100 8.45 1.85 2.63
N ALA A 101 7.93 2.89 3.29
CA ALA A 101 8.34 4.29 3.08
C ALA A 101 9.54 4.70 3.95
N ALA A 102 10.24 3.75 4.58
CA ALA A 102 11.46 4.01 5.34
C ALA A 102 12.27 2.74 5.57
N GLN A 103 13.57 2.91 5.69
CA GLN A 103 14.53 1.84 5.97
C GLN A 103 14.30 1.19 7.34
N LYS A 104 13.93 1.98 8.38
CA LYS A 104 13.81 1.50 9.77
C LYS A 104 12.91 0.26 9.91
N GLN A 105 11.75 0.24 9.26
CA GLN A 105 10.82 -0.90 9.33
C GLN A 105 11.37 -2.13 8.60
N MET A 106 12.05 -1.91 7.49
CA MET A 106 12.69 -2.98 6.74
C MET A 106 13.88 -3.57 7.52
N ASP A 107 14.70 -2.72 8.16
CA ASP A 107 15.81 -3.14 9.03
C ASP A 107 15.31 -4.02 10.19
N GLN A 108 14.18 -3.64 10.80
CA GLN A 108 13.55 -4.41 11.88
C GLN A 108 13.17 -5.82 11.41
N LEU A 109 12.38 -5.90 10.32
CA LEU A 109 11.93 -7.20 9.78
C LEU A 109 13.08 -8.07 9.28
N GLU A 110 14.13 -7.47 8.71
CA GLU A 110 15.33 -8.19 8.28
C GLU A 110 16.10 -8.77 9.47
N ASN A 111 16.34 -7.96 10.51
CA ASN A 111 17.01 -8.38 11.74
C ASN A 111 16.23 -9.48 12.49
N ASP A 112 14.91 -9.42 12.47
CA ASP A 112 14.04 -10.40 13.12
C ASP A 112 13.78 -11.65 12.25
N GLY A 113 14.35 -11.67 11.02
CA GLY A 113 14.35 -12.82 10.13
C GLY A 113 13.06 -13.05 9.37
N PHE A 114 12.19 -12.04 9.23
CA PHE A 114 10.93 -12.11 8.47
C PHE A 114 11.12 -12.03 6.95
N LEU A 115 12.25 -11.48 6.48
CA LEU A 115 12.48 -11.29 5.05
C LEU A 115 13.17 -12.49 4.42
N VAL A 116 12.93 -12.72 3.13
CA VAL A 116 13.68 -13.66 2.31
C VAL A 116 15.05 -13.04 2.01
N ASP A 117 16.12 -13.79 2.32
CA ASP A 117 17.49 -13.31 2.23
C ASP A 117 17.84 -12.83 0.80
N GLY A 118 18.36 -11.61 0.70
CA GLY A 118 18.86 -11.03 -0.55
C GLY A 118 17.79 -10.45 -1.47
N THR A 119 16.52 -10.38 -1.04
CA THR A 119 15.44 -9.79 -1.84
C THR A 119 15.21 -8.29 -1.57
N ARG A 120 15.77 -7.78 -0.46
CA ARG A 120 15.65 -6.36 -0.12
C ARG A 120 16.36 -5.49 -1.15
N THR A 121 15.65 -4.50 -1.69
CA THR A 121 16.15 -3.54 -2.67
C THR A 121 15.54 -2.16 -2.41
N ASP A 122 16.36 -1.13 -2.49
CA ASP A 122 15.91 0.26 -2.48
C ASP A 122 15.37 0.60 -3.87
N VAL A 123 14.15 1.15 -3.96
CA VAL A 123 13.44 1.31 -5.23
C VAL A 123 13.32 2.78 -5.64
N VAL A 124 12.85 3.62 -4.72
CA VAL A 124 12.62 5.06 -4.98
C VAL A 124 12.99 5.90 -3.76
N ASN A 125 13.28 7.18 -4.00
CA ASN A 125 13.36 8.21 -3.00
C ASN A 125 12.12 9.10 -3.07
N ASN A 126 11.81 9.83 -2.01
CA ASN A 126 10.70 10.76 -1.95
C ASN A 126 11.11 12.01 -1.15
N GLN A 127 10.27 13.02 -1.13
CA GLN A 127 10.59 14.25 -0.44
C GLN A 127 9.40 14.73 0.41
N VAL A 128 9.65 15.18 1.62
CA VAL A 128 8.60 15.77 2.46
C VAL A 128 8.25 17.14 1.89
N VAL A 129 6.95 17.44 1.85
CA VAL A 129 6.42 18.74 1.45
C VAL A 129 5.46 19.28 2.50
N VAL A 130 5.39 20.62 2.60
CA VAL A 130 4.34 21.31 3.34
C VAL A 130 3.28 21.75 2.34
N VAL A 131 2.03 21.37 2.58
CA VAL A 131 0.91 21.61 1.66
C VAL A 131 -0.23 22.35 2.35
N THR A 132 -1.00 23.07 1.54
CA THR A 132 -2.25 23.72 1.92
C THR A 132 -3.23 23.69 0.76
N LEU A 133 -4.51 23.99 1.01
CA LEU A 133 -5.46 24.23 -0.08
C LEU A 133 -5.08 25.49 -0.85
N LYS A 134 -5.31 25.48 -2.17
CA LYS A 134 -5.25 26.71 -2.98
C LYS A 134 -6.18 27.75 -2.40
N ASP A 135 -5.73 28.99 -2.43
CA ASP A 135 -6.49 30.16 -1.92
C ASP A 135 -6.86 30.04 -0.42
N SER A 136 -6.17 29.20 0.37
CA SER A 136 -6.37 29.06 1.82
C SER A 136 -6.20 30.37 2.57
N GLY A 137 -5.33 31.24 2.05
CA GLY A 137 -4.95 32.49 2.73
C GLY A 137 -4.03 32.28 3.93
N THR A 138 -3.43 31.08 4.06
CA THR A 138 -2.48 30.75 5.13
C THR A 138 -1.32 31.75 5.19
N ALA A 139 -0.84 32.03 6.38
CA ALA A 139 0.40 32.81 6.60
C ALA A 139 1.65 31.91 6.53
N VAL A 140 1.48 30.58 6.57
CA VAL A 140 2.57 29.59 6.52
C VAL A 140 3.24 29.61 5.16
N THR A 141 4.56 29.64 5.15
CA THR A 141 5.36 29.60 3.92
C THR A 141 6.22 28.33 3.84
N GLY A 142 6.31 27.57 4.92
CA GLY A 142 7.06 26.32 4.98
C GLY A 142 7.13 25.73 6.38
N LEU A 143 8.06 24.80 6.56
CA LEU A 143 8.21 24.04 7.80
C LEU A 143 8.59 24.95 8.99
N ALA A 144 9.42 25.95 8.72
CA ALA A 144 9.98 26.83 9.77
C ALA A 144 8.94 27.74 10.45
N ASP A 145 7.83 28.01 9.80
CA ASP A 145 6.77 28.90 10.31
C ASP A 145 5.41 28.19 10.46
N LEU A 146 5.40 26.86 10.59
CA LEU A 146 4.20 26.06 10.86
C LEU A 146 3.39 26.56 12.08
N GLY A 147 4.05 27.25 13.02
CA GLY A 147 3.37 27.85 14.18
C GLY A 147 2.42 29.00 13.84
N GLU A 148 2.45 29.54 12.61
CA GLU A 148 1.54 30.58 12.13
C GLU A 148 0.20 29.98 11.62
N ALA A 149 0.10 28.64 11.51
CA ALA A 149 -1.13 27.97 11.09
C ALA A 149 -2.22 28.00 12.16
N GLU A 150 -3.48 27.98 11.73
CA GLU A 150 -4.61 27.77 12.64
C GLU A 150 -4.68 26.30 13.09
N SER A 151 -4.35 25.35 12.18
CA SER A 151 -4.33 23.92 12.46
C SER A 151 -3.41 23.15 11.49
N ILE A 152 -2.81 22.08 12.00
CA ILE A 152 -1.84 21.27 11.26
C ILE A 152 -2.29 19.81 11.24
N ALA A 153 -2.32 19.17 10.06
CA ALA A 153 -2.37 17.72 9.92
C ALA A 153 -0.94 17.17 9.95
N LEU A 154 -0.63 16.33 10.92
CA LEU A 154 0.70 15.76 11.12
C LEU A 154 0.61 14.27 11.41
N ALA A 155 1.37 13.45 10.69
CA ALA A 155 1.40 12.02 10.98
C ALA A 155 2.14 11.73 12.31
N GLY A 156 1.73 10.66 12.99
CA GLY A 156 2.37 10.18 14.21
C GLY A 156 3.85 9.84 14.01
N GLY A 157 4.65 9.84 15.08
CA GLY A 157 6.10 9.61 15.01
C GLY A 157 6.51 8.23 14.51
N SER A 158 5.64 7.23 14.65
CA SER A 158 5.85 5.88 14.10
C SER A 158 5.63 5.79 12.59
N VAL A 159 4.92 6.78 12.02
CA VAL A 159 4.67 6.88 10.58
C VAL A 159 5.89 7.51 9.90
N PRO A 160 6.40 6.95 8.78
CA PRO A 160 7.62 7.47 8.16
C PRO A 160 7.61 8.99 7.89
N VAL A 161 6.59 9.55 7.24
CA VAL A 161 6.51 11.00 6.99
C VAL A 161 6.52 11.80 8.28
N GLY A 162 5.84 11.32 9.32
CA GLY A 162 5.82 11.97 10.64
C GLY A 162 7.19 11.95 11.31
N LYS A 163 7.98 10.87 11.15
CA LYS A 163 9.36 10.78 11.61
C LYS A 163 10.27 11.76 10.85
N TYR A 164 10.18 11.78 9.51
CA TYR A 164 11.00 12.67 8.68
C TYR A 164 10.68 14.14 8.95
N THR A 165 9.41 14.50 9.15
CA THR A 165 9.00 15.83 9.55
C THR A 165 9.62 16.24 10.88
N ARG A 166 9.58 15.36 11.90
CA ARG A 166 10.23 15.61 13.20
C ARG A 166 11.73 15.77 13.08
N GLN A 167 12.37 14.94 12.25
CA GLN A 167 13.80 15.05 11.98
C GLN A 167 14.15 16.42 11.39
N ALA A 168 13.37 16.87 10.42
CA ALA A 168 13.57 18.20 9.82
C ALA A 168 13.37 19.33 10.84
N MET A 169 12.35 19.23 11.71
CA MET A 169 12.11 20.21 12.78
C MET A 169 13.26 20.25 13.81
N VAL A 170 13.83 19.10 14.15
CA VAL A 170 15.03 19.02 15.02
C VAL A 170 16.23 19.67 14.33
N ASN A 171 16.47 19.36 13.05
CA ASN A 171 17.59 19.89 12.28
C ASN A 171 17.46 21.42 12.04
N LEU A 172 16.24 21.96 12.02
CA LEU A 172 15.96 23.41 12.01
C LEU A 172 16.09 24.06 13.39
N GLY A 173 16.28 23.27 14.46
CA GLY A 173 16.35 23.79 15.84
C GLY A 173 14.99 24.18 16.43
N MET A 174 13.88 23.76 15.83
CA MET A 174 12.51 23.99 16.32
C MET A 174 12.16 23.03 17.47
N LEU A 175 12.76 21.84 17.46
CA LEU A 175 12.62 20.81 18.48
C LEU A 175 13.98 20.46 19.09
N PRO A 176 14.03 19.97 20.34
CA PRO A 176 15.29 19.58 20.97
C PRO A 176 15.89 18.33 20.27
N GLU A 177 17.23 18.28 20.26
CA GLU A 177 17.94 17.08 19.83
C GLU A 177 17.58 15.86 20.68
N THR A 178 17.38 14.71 20.04
CA THR A 178 17.05 13.43 20.67
C THR A 178 17.66 12.27 19.89
N GLU A 179 17.88 11.14 20.57
CA GLU A 179 18.34 9.90 19.93
C GLU A 179 17.25 9.25 19.03
N ASP A 180 15.97 9.44 19.39
CA ASP A 180 14.84 8.93 18.62
C ASP A 180 13.78 10.03 18.40
N VAL A 181 13.82 10.65 17.24
CA VAL A 181 12.86 11.69 16.85
C VAL A 181 11.43 11.16 16.75
N SER A 182 11.25 9.85 16.53
CA SER A 182 9.91 9.24 16.45
C SER A 182 9.18 9.23 17.81
N ALA A 183 9.90 9.41 18.91
CA ALA A 183 9.33 9.49 20.24
C ALA A 183 8.77 10.88 20.59
N ILE A 184 9.11 11.92 19.81
CA ILE A 184 8.57 13.27 20.03
C ILE A 184 7.07 13.25 19.74
N THR A 185 6.28 13.61 20.74
CA THR A 185 4.81 13.63 20.66
C THR A 185 4.28 14.85 19.91
N THR A 186 3.08 14.77 19.36
CA THR A 186 2.40 15.92 18.74
C THR A 186 2.09 17.01 19.76
N ALA A 187 1.92 16.68 21.04
CA ALA A 187 1.76 17.66 22.11
C ALA A 187 3.03 18.49 22.35
N GLU A 188 4.22 17.86 22.31
CA GLU A 188 5.50 18.57 22.41
C GLU A 188 5.75 19.45 21.19
N ILE A 189 5.35 18.99 19.98
CA ILE A 189 5.43 19.80 18.76
C ILE A 189 4.49 21.00 18.86
N SER A 190 3.24 20.81 19.25
CA SER A 190 2.27 21.89 19.46
C SER A 190 2.81 22.95 20.43
N GLU A 191 3.37 22.52 21.58
CA GLU A 191 3.99 23.43 22.55
C GLU A 191 5.15 24.23 21.93
N ALA A 192 6.04 23.56 21.18
CA ALA A 192 7.17 24.21 20.51
C ALA A 192 6.74 25.21 19.44
N LEU A 193 5.59 24.97 18.79
CA LEU A 193 4.97 25.85 17.78
C LEU A 193 4.04 26.92 18.38
N GLY A 194 4.05 27.13 19.71
CA GLY A 194 3.25 28.18 20.36
C GLY A 194 1.84 27.74 20.72
N GLY A 195 1.52 26.45 20.70
CA GLY A 195 0.23 25.89 21.07
C GLY A 195 -0.74 25.71 19.89
N VAL A 196 -0.23 25.65 18.65
CA VAL A 196 -1.05 25.41 17.46
C VAL A 196 -1.78 24.06 17.56
N GLU A 197 -3.01 24.01 17.06
CA GLU A 197 -3.79 22.76 17.02
C GLU A 197 -3.17 21.77 16.03
N ILE A 198 -2.89 20.55 16.50
CA ILE A 198 -2.35 19.46 15.66
C ILE A 198 -3.32 18.30 15.64
N SER A 199 -3.79 17.94 14.44
CA SER A 199 -4.54 16.71 14.18
C SER A 199 -3.56 15.61 13.83
N GLU A 200 -3.29 14.69 14.77
CA GLU A 200 -2.42 13.55 14.53
C GLU A 200 -3.11 12.52 13.63
N GLN A 201 -2.38 12.06 12.61
CA GLN A 201 -2.86 11.10 11.62
C GLN A 201 -2.09 9.78 11.69
N ASP A 202 -2.80 8.67 11.44
CA ASP A 202 -2.23 7.31 11.51
C ASP A 202 -1.39 6.95 10.28
N ASN A 203 -1.57 7.65 9.15
CA ASN A 203 -0.81 7.48 7.93
C ASN A 203 -0.79 8.76 7.08
N VAL A 204 0.05 8.76 6.02
CA VAL A 204 0.25 9.94 5.17
C VAL A 204 -0.98 10.32 4.36
N SER A 205 -1.74 9.35 3.86
CA SER A 205 -2.95 9.62 3.07
C SER A 205 -4.03 10.34 3.89
N LYS A 206 -4.10 10.06 5.21
CA LYS A 206 -5.01 10.78 6.12
C LYS A 206 -4.56 12.23 6.37
N VAL A 207 -3.23 12.50 6.35
CA VAL A 207 -2.73 13.88 6.38
C VAL A 207 -3.22 14.64 5.16
N LEU A 208 -3.00 14.08 3.97
CA LEU A 208 -3.44 14.68 2.71
C LEU A 208 -4.96 14.92 2.72
N THR A 209 -5.75 13.91 3.10
CA THR A 209 -7.21 14.01 3.20
C THR A 209 -7.63 15.14 4.15
N ALA A 210 -6.99 15.28 5.32
CA ALA A 210 -7.34 16.32 6.28
C ALA A 210 -7.14 17.72 5.73
N VAL A 211 -6.13 17.93 4.87
CA VAL A 211 -5.90 19.20 4.18
C VAL A 211 -6.87 19.40 3.04
N VAL A 212 -7.05 18.40 2.16
CA VAL A 212 -7.94 18.49 0.98
C VAL A 212 -9.39 18.72 1.39
N GLU A 213 -9.85 18.11 2.49
CA GLU A 213 -11.19 18.33 3.04
C GLU A 213 -11.33 19.64 3.86
N GLY A 214 -10.24 20.39 4.03
CA GLY A 214 -10.23 21.62 4.81
C GLY A 214 -10.41 21.43 6.32
N SER A 215 -10.17 20.21 6.83
CA SER A 215 -10.20 19.92 8.27
C SER A 215 -8.96 20.45 8.99
N CYS A 216 -7.85 20.63 8.28
CA CYS A 216 -6.64 21.30 8.73
C CYS A 216 -6.19 22.30 7.66
N GLU A 217 -5.58 23.40 8.10
CA GLU A 217 -5.12 24.47 7.22
C GLU A 217 -3.90 24.05 6.41
N VAL A 218 -2.95 23.40 7.08
CA VAL A 218 -1.71 22.91 6.47
C VAL A 218 -1.43 21.47 6.88
N GLY A 219 -0.55 20.80 6.15
CA GLY A 219 -0.09 19.46 6.51
C GLY A 219 1.29 19.15 5.95
N THR A 220 1.94 18.12 6.51
CA THR A 220 3.21 17.60 5.98
C THR A 220 2.98 16.22 5.37
N THR A 221 3.18 16.11 4.07
CA THR A 221 3.01 14.90 3.28
C THR A 221 4.24 14.64 2.41
N TYR A 222 4.17 13.69 1.48
CA TYR A 222 5.22 13.50 0.49
C TYR A 222 4.90 14.19 -0.83
N TYR A 223 5.93 14.50 -1.62
CA TYR A 223 5.77 15.10 -2.93
C TYR A 223 4.93 14.21 -3.84
N SER A 224 5.14 12.90 -3.81
CA SER A 224 4.34 11.93 -4.58
C SER A 224 2.85 11.93 -4.23
N ASP A 225 2.48 12.27 -2.99
CA ASP A 225 1.07 12.33 -2.58
C ASP A 225 0.32 13.50 -3.21
N THR A 226 1.04 14.51 -3.74
CA THR A 226 0.42 15.66 -4.41
C THR A 226 0.01 15.38 -5.86
N TYR A 227 0.40 14.22 -6.41
CA TYR A 227 -0.01 13.79 -7.74
C TYR A 227 -1.53 13.70 -7.85
N GLY A 228 -2.08 14.37 -8.85
CA GLY A 228 -3.53 14.44 -9.08
C GLY A 228 -4.26 15.51 -8.27
N TYR A 229 -3.54 16.28 -7.41
CA TYR A 229 -4.08 17.37 -6.61
C TYR A 229 -3.51 18.74 -7.00
N GLU A 230 -2.88 18.87 -8.17
CA GLU A 230 -2.19 20.07 -8.63
C GLU A 230 -3.13 21.28 -8.80
N GLU A 231 -4.43 21.02 -9.01
CA GLU A 231 -5.45 22.06 -9.12
C GLU A 231 -6.06 22.45 -7.75
N GLU A 232 -5.87 21.64 -6.72
CA GLU A 232 -6.48 21.78 -5.40
C GLU A 232 -5.51 22.23 -4.31
N LEU A 233 -4.24 21.84 -4.43
CA LEU A 233 -3.20 22.09 -3.43
C LEU A 233 -2.14 23.05 -3.93
N ASP A 234 -1.62 23.84 -2.97
CA ASP A 234 -0.35 24.56 -3.09
C ASP A 234 0.71 23.84 -2.23
N ILE A 235 1.89 23.63 -2.82
CA ILE A 235 3.08 23.19 -2.11
C ILE A 235 3.79 24.46 -1.61
N LEU A 236 3.76 24.66 -0.29
CA LEU A 236 4.39 25.82 0.34
C LEU A 236 5.92 25.67 0.41
N GLU A 237 6.39 24.45 0.68
CA GLU A 237 7.80 24.11 0.73
C GLU A 237 8.00 22.64 0.33
N THR A 238 9.05 22.38 -0.45
CA THR A 238 9.66 21.07 -0.59
C THR A 238 10.85 21.01 0.36
N VAL A 239 10.74 20.22 1.43
CA VAL A 239 11.72 20.18 2.52
C VAL A 239 13.03 19.58 2.01
N PRO A 240 14.17 20.29 2.12
CA PRO A 240 15.46 19.81 1.63
C PRO A 240 15.91 18.50 2.30
N TYR A 241 16.58 17.64 1.55
CA TYR A 241 17.17 16.39 2.07
C TYR A 241 18.19 16.62 3.18
N ASP A 242 18.85 17.79 3.23
CA ASP A 242 19.74 18.17 4.33
C ASP A 242 19.02 18.18 5.69
N LEU A 243 17.69 18.38 5.68
CA LEU A 243 16.87 18.40 6.89
C LEU A 243 16.24 17.04 7.20
N THR A 244 15.83 16.27 6.20
CA THR A 244 15.13 14.98 6.39
C THR A 244 16.07 13.78 6.32
N GLY A 245 17.19 13.89 5.59
CA GLY A 245 17.88 12.77 4.95
C GLY A 245 17.09 12.25 3.75
N ASN A 246 17.64 11.27 3.04
CA ASN A 246 16.95 10.59 1.97
C ASN A 246 15.75 9.79 2.51
N VAL A 247 14.63 9.88 1.81
CA VAL A 247 13.38 9.17 2.14
C VAL A 247 13.28 7.93 1.25
N ILE A 248 14.15 6.96 1.50
CA ILE A 248 14.25 5.76 0.68
C ILE A 248 13.13 4.78 1.00
N TYR A 249 12.55 4.24 -0.07
CA TYR A 249 11.52 3.21 -0.05
C TYR A 249 12.12 1.86 -0.45
N PRO A 250 12.43 0.98 0.52
CA PRO A 250 12.84 -0.38 0.23
C PRO A 250 11.64 -1.30 0.04
N ILE A 251 11.78 -2.27 -0.89
CA ILE A 251 10.90 -3.43 -1.04
C ILE A 251 11.64 -4.70 -0.68
N ALA A 252 10.94 -5.70 -0.17
CA ALA A 252 11.47 -7.04 0.05
C ALA A 252 10.38 -8.10 -0.01
N GLN A 253 10.77 -9.35 -0.31
CA GLN A 253 9.91 -10.50 -0.15
C GLN A 253 9.88 -10.91 1.33
N VAL A 254 8.67 -11.17 1.84
CA VAL A 254 8.42 -11.63 3.21
C VAL A 254 8.29 -13.14 3.22
N LYS A 255 8.78 -13.79 4.27
CA LYS A 255 8.62 -15.24 4.50
C LYS A 255 7.16 -15.56 4.86
N ASN A 256 6.30 -15.67 3.86
CA ASN A 256 4.91 -16.06 4.03
C ASN A 256 4.82 -17.59 4.18
N THR A 257 4.57 -18.07 5.40
CA THR A 257 4.50 -19.52 5.69
C THR A 257 3.21 -20.17 5.19
N GLU A 258 2.22 -19.38 4.76
CA GLU A 258 0.96 -19.86 4.20
C GLU A 258 0.99 -19.94 2.66
N ALA A 259 1.99 -19.31 2.02
CA ALA A 259 2.11 -19.29 0.57
C ALA A 259 2.53 -20.66 0.01
N ASP A 260 1.91 -21.04 -1.09
CA ASP A 260 2.37 -22.18 -1.89
C ASP A 260 3.47 -21.77 -2.89
N GLU A 261 3.97 -22.73 -3.67
CA GLU A 261 5.05 -22.49 -4.65
C GLU A 261 4.61 -21.54 -5.78
N ALA A 262 3.34 -21.58 -6.21
CA ALA A 262 2.82 -20.72 -7.27
C ALA A 262 2.74 -19.26 -6.77
N GLN A 263 2.20 -19.06 -5.58
CA GLN A 263 2.12 -17.75 -4.92
C GLN A 263 3.51 -17.15 -4.69
N THR A 264 4.47 -17.94 -4.18
CA THR A 264 5.85 -17.49 -3.98
C THR A 264 6.49 -17.01 -5.29
N LYS A 265 6.34 -17.78 -6.38
CA LYS A 265 6.87 -17.40 -7.70
C LYS A 265 6.19 -16.19 -8.31
N ALA A 266 4.88 -16.05 -8.11
CA ALA A 266 4.16 -14.87 -8.56
C ALA A 266 4.62 -13.60 -7.83
N ALA A 267 4.88 -13.69 -6.52
CA ALA A 267 5.46 -12.60 -5.75
C ALA A 267 6.88 -12.23 -6.21
N GLU A 268 7.74 -13.24 -6.49
CA GLU A 268 9.08 -13.02 -7.04
C GLU A 268 9.00 -12.30 -8.40
N ALA A 269 8.12 -12.74 -9.31
CA ALA A 269 7.96 -12.13 -10.63
C ALA A 269 7.42 -10.69 -10.55
N PHE A 270 6.47 -10.42 -9.63
CA PHE A 270 5.99 -9.07 -9.41
C PHE A 270 7.05 -8.16 -8.80
N LEU A 271 7.88 -8.67 -7.88
CA LEU A 271 9.03 -7.93 -7.36
C LEU A 271 10.02 -7.57 -8.48
N GLU A 272 10.34 -8.51 -9.38
CA GLU A 272 11.21 -8.24 -10.55
C GLU A 272 10.61 -7.15 -11.45
N TYR A 273 9.29 -7.17 -11.67
CA TYR A 273 8.60 -6.13 -12.45
C TYR A 273 8.71 -4.75 -11.78
N ILE A 274 8.50 -4.66 -10.46
CA ILE A 274 8.65 -3.40 -9.70
C ILE A 274 10.06 -2.79 -9.83
N LEU A 275 11.08 -3.63 -10.03
CA LEU A 275 12.48 -3.20 -10.22
C LEU A 275 12.84 -2.90 -11.67
N SER A 276 11.92 -3.05 -12.62
CA SER A 276 12.14 -2.84 -14.05
C SER A 276 12.24 -1.35 -14.44
N ASP A 277 12.83 -1.08 -15.62
CA ASP A 277 12.86 0.27 -16.19
C ASP A 277 11.44 0.80 -16.51
N GLU A 278 10.50 -0.09 -16.81
CA GLU A 278 9.10 0.28 -17.04
C GLU A 278 8.44 0.79 -15.75
N ALA A 279 8.60 0.07 -14.64
CA ALA A 279 8.09 0.48 -13.35
C ALA A 279 8.74 1.79 -12.86
N LYS A 280 10.06 1.98 -13.09
CA LYS A 280 10.75 3.24 -12.80
C LYS A 280 10.12 4.43 -13.52
N ALA A 281 9.82 4.28 -14.82
CA ALA A 281 9.17 5.34 -15.58
C ALA A 281 7.78 5.71 -15.02
N VAL A 282 7.06 4.73 -14.45
CA VAL A 282 5.78 4.99 -13.78
C VAL A 282 6.02 5.71 -12.45
N PHE A 283 6.98 5.27 -11.63
CA PHE A 283 7.32 5.97 -10.38
C PHE A 283 7.71 7.44 -10.62
N ASP A 284 8.55 7.71 -11.62
CA ASP A 284 8.92 9.09 -12.00
C ASP A 284 7.69 9.93 -12.39
N ALA A 285 6.74 9.35 -13.15
CA ALA A 285 5.50 10.03 -13.52
C ALA A 285 4.62 10.38 -12.31
N TYR A 286 4.73 9.63 -11.20
CA TYR A 286 4.04 9.86 -9.94
C TYR A 286 4.88 10.65 -8.91
N TYR A 287 5.87 11.41 -9.38
CA TYR A 287 6.71 12.31 -8.57
C TYR A 287 7.62 11.63 -7.54
N PHE A 288 7.89 10.34 -7.70
CA PHE A 288 8.98 9.70 -6.99
C PHE A 288 10.31 9.98 -7.69
N ASP A 289 11.40 9.99 -6.94
CA ASP A 289 12.75 10.07 -7.48
C ASP A 289 13.33 8.65 -7.57
N THR A 290 13.61 8.20 -8.80
CA THR A 290 14.17 6.87 -9.07
C THR A 290 15.70 6.88 -9.20
N GLU A 291 16.34 8.06 -9.14
CA GLU A 291 17.78 8.25 -9.13
C GLU A 291 18.31 8.11 -7.69
N ILE A 292 18.45 6.87 -7.21
CA ILE A 292 18.93 6.57 -5.85
C ILE A 292 20.46 6.39 -5.91
N GLU A 293 21.21 7.26 -5.21
CA GLU A 293 22.67 7.14 -5.02
C GLU A 293 23.03 6.36 -3.74
#